data_0879e8bb92a17c24e13d60066756a904
#
_entry.id   0879e8bb92a17c24e13d60066756a904
#
_cell.length_a   1.000
_cell.length_b   1.000
_cell.length_c   1.000
_cell.angle_alpha   90.00
_cell.angle_beta   90.00
_cell.angle_gamma   90.00
#
_symmetry.space_group_name_H-M   'P 1'
#
loop_
_entity.id
_entity.type
_entity.pdbx_description
1 polymer ?
#
loop_
_entity_poly.entity_id
_entity_poly.type
_entity_poly.pdbx_seq_one_letter_code
_entity_poly.pdbx_strand_id
1 'polypeptide(L)'
;MRRIAKMLVVILGAALLAVVGTTFNPRTAHGLVAALVQVSNSPAAPAITLDVSRLASQNVQLLCVGTSNCSQILPDGSSPTATYIVPPGSSLVITTVQINTAGSGSVQMDQANSSGESTRATWTFAAAGSFQFQYPSGIVLSSGSDVSVNGVTPPFEEAILSGYLVNSQ
;
A
#
# COMPACT_ATOMS: atom_id res chain seq x y z
N MET A 1 -19.03 37.23 -58.38
CA MET A 1 -18.38 37.39 -57.07
C MET A 1 -19.22 36.84 -55.87
N ARG A 2 -20.51 37.12 -55.72
CA ARG A 2 -21.33 36.64 -54.58
C ARG A 2 -21.42 35.10 -54.43
N ARG A 3 -21.36 34.32 -55.52
CA ARG A 3 -21.46 32.86 -55.46
C ARG A 3 -20.15 32.21 -54.97
N ILE A 4 -19.00 32.75 -55.30
CA ILE A 4 -17.70 32.26 -54.87
C ILE A 4 -17.48 32.52 -53.37
N ALA A 5 -17.92 33.65 -52.87
CA ALA A 5 -17.86 33.99 -51.42
C ALA A 5 -18.71 33.03 -50.58
N LYS A 6 -19.89 32.63 -51.09
CA LYS A 6 -20.73 31.64 -50.38
C LYS A 6 -20.15 30.25 -50.35
N MET A 7 -19.50 29.78 -51.42
CA MET A 7 -18.80 28.52 -51.46
C MET A 7 -17.60 28.49 -50.48
N LEU A 8 -16.82 29.55 -50.41
CA LEU A 8 -15.68 29.66 -49.50
C LEU A 8 -16.10 29.59 -48.03
N VAL A 9 -17.21 30.21 -47.65
CA VAL A 9 -17.72 30.15 -46.29
C VAL A 9 -18.19 28.75 -45.92
N VAL A 10 -18.83 28.03 -46.82
CA VAL A 10 -19.29 26.64 -46.57
C VAL A 10 -18.10 25.70 -46.42
N ILE A 11 -17.07 25.81 -47.25
CA ILE A 11 -15.88 25.00 -47.17
C ILE A 11 -15.10 25.26 -45.86
N LEU A 12 -14.97 26.53 -45.48
CA LEU A 12 -14.31 26.91 -44.22
C LEU A 12 -15.06 26.37 -42.99
N GLY A 13 -16.39 26.46 -43.01
CA GLY A 13 -17.25 25.95 -41.95
C GLY A 13 -17.19 24.43 -41.80
N ALA A 14 -17.16 23.69 -42.92
CA ALA A 14 -17.03 22.22 -42.93
C ALA A 14 -15.65 21.79 -42.42
N ALA A 15 -14.56 22.48 -42.78
CA ALA A 15 -13.22 22.22 -42.26
C ALA A 15 -13.09 22.45 -40.76
N LEU A 16 -13.71 23.53 -40.24
CA LEU A 16 -13.72 23.84 -38.81
C LEU A 16 -14.50 22.79 -38.01
N LEU A 17 -15.63 22.31 -38.52
CA LEU A 17 -16.42 21.24 -37.88
C LEU A 17 -15.66 19.89 -37.88
N ALA A 18 -14.90 19.59 -38.92
CA ALA A 18 -14.08 18.38 -38.98
C ALA A 18 -12.95 18.41 -37.95
N VAL A 19 -12.29 19.58 -37.76
CA VAL A 19 -11.21 19.72 -36.74
C VAL A 19 -11.76 19.63 -35.33
N VAL A 20 -12.91 20.27 -35.03
CA VAL A 20 -13.55 20.19 -33.71
C VAL A 20 -14.05 18.76 -33.42
N GLY A 21 -14.61 18.07 -34.43
CA GLY A 21 -15.09 16.70 -34.29
C GLY A 21 -13.97 15.69 -33.97
N THR A 22 -12.75 15.91 -34.46
CA THR A 22 -11.61 15.03 -34.19
C THR A 22 -10.97 15.29 -32.82
N THR A 23 -11.03 16.51 -32.30
CA THR A 23 -10.46 16.86 -31.00
C THR A 23 -11.30 16.39 -29.81
N PHE A 24 -12.62 16.15 -30.01
CA PHE A 24 -13.51 15.66 -28.96
C PHE A 24 -13.88 14.17 -29.07
N ASN A 25 -13.19 13.41 -29.91
CA ASN A 25 -13.50 11.99 -30.07
C ASN A 25 -12.79 11.17 -28.94
N PRO A 26 -13.53 10.68 -27.91
CA PRO A 26 -12.93 9.97 -26.80
C PRO A 26 -12.21 8.66 -27.22
N ARG A 27 -12.53 8.13 -28.41
CA ARG A 27 -11.88 6.92 -28.94
C ARG A 27 -10.42 7.13 -29.34
N THR A 28 -10.04 8.34 -29.81
CA THR A 28 -8.65 8.66 -30.12
C THR A 28 -7.80 8.85 -28.87
N ALA A 29 -8.38 9.37 -27.78
CA ALA A 29 -7.68 9.51 -26.51
C ALA A 29 -7.37 8.13 -25.89
N HIS A 30 -8.31 7.20 -25.93
CA HIS A 30 -8.07 5.83 -25.46
C HIS A 30 -7.02 5.07 -26.27
N GLY A 31 -6.97 5.27 -27.58
CA GLY A 31 -5.95 4.67 -28.43
C GLY A 31 -4.53 5.19 -28.14
N LEU A 32 -4.38 6.49 -27.87
CA LEU A 32 -3.09 7.11 -27.52
C LEU A 32 -2.57 6.66 -26.17
N VAL A 33 -3.45 6.55 -25.16
CA VAL A 33 -3.06 6.05 -23.82
C VAL A 33 -2.67 4.57 -23.88
N ALA A 34 -3.43 3.75 -24.62
CA ALA A 34 -3.09 2.34 -24.79
C ALA A 34 -1.77 2.13 -25.58
N ALA A 35 -1.49 2.96 -26.59
CA ALA A 35 -0.23 2.89 -27.33
C ALA A 35 0.97 3.34 -26.48
N LEU A 36 0.83 4.35 -25.61
CA LEU A 36 1.88 4.80 -24.70
C LEU A 36 2.19 3.74 -23.63
N VAL A 37 1.18 3.07 -23.10
CA VAL A 37 1.38 1.96 -22.15
C VAL A 37 2.03 0.76 -22.84
N GLN A 38 1.70 0.48 -24.09
CA GLN A 38 2.26 -0.65 -24.83
C GLN A 38 3.72 -0.41 -25.26
N VAL A 39 4.13 0.85 -25.51
CA VAL A 39 5.52 1.20 -25.85
C VAL A 39 6.44 1.15 -24.62
N SER A 40 5.92 1.45 -23.41
CA SER A 40 6.71 1.34 -22.19
C SER A 40 6.90 -0.11 -21.70
N ASN A 41 6.09 -1.05 -22.17
CA ASN A 41 6.17 -2.47 -21.86
C ASN A 41 6.66 -3.23 -23.11
N SER A 42 7.96 -3.18 -23.39
CA SER A 42 8.52 -4.01 -24.45
C SER A 42 8.55 -5.49 -24.03
N PRO A 43 8.37 -6.46 -24.96
CA PRO A 43 8.48 -7.88 -24.65
C PRO A 43 9.84 -8.29 -24.07
N ALA A 44 10.89 -7.49 -24.30
CA ALA A 44 12.23 -7.71 -23.78
C ALA A 44 12.43 -7.20 -22.33
N ALA A 45 11.54 -6.34 -21.83
CA ALA A 45 11.55 -5.83 -20.47
C ALA A 45 10.10 -5.52 -20.05
N PRO A 46 9.29 -6.57 -19.80
CA PRO A 46 7.95 -6.35 -19.26
C PRO A 46 8.11 -5.70 -17.88
N ALA A 47 7.52 -4.51 -17.69
CA ALA A 47 7.35 -3.98 -16.35
C ALA A 47 6.33 -4.89 -15.64
N ILE A 48 6.83 -5.92 -14.98
CA ILE A 48 5.99 -6.74 -14.09
C ILE A 48 5.75 -5.89 -12.85
N THR A 49 4.75 -5.03 -12.89
CA THR A 49 4.17 -4.44 -11.69
C THR A 49 3.25 -5.49 -11.07
N LEU A 50 3.85 -6.52 -10.50
CA LEU A 50 3.09 -7.40 -9.63
C LEU A 50 2.84 -6.63 -8.34
N ASP A 51 1.62 -6.15 -8.18
CA ASP A 51 1.19 -5.57 -6.90
C ASP A 51 1.05 -6.73 -5.90
N VAL A 52 2.16 -7.05 -5.24
CA VAL A 52 2.23 -8.14 -4.26
C VAL A 52 1.25 -7.95 -3.10
N SER A 53 0.85 -6.70 -2.82
CA SER A 53 -0.14 -6.42 -1.79
C SER A 53 -1.53 -7.00 -2.10
N ARG A 54 -1.79 -7.33 -3.37
CA ARG A 54 -3.04 -7.96 -3.83
C ARG A 54 -3.02 -9.48 -3.80
N LEU A 55 -1.86 -10.10 -3.59
CA LEU A 55 -1.78 -11.56 -3.44
C LEU A 55 -2.22 -11.93 -2.04
N ALA A 56 -3.39 -12.55 -1.90
CA ALA A 56 -3.93 -12.96 -0.60
C ALA A 56 -2.95 -13.84 0.20
N SER A 57 -2.14 -14.64 -0.49
CA SER A 57 -1.12 -15.51 0.12
C SER A 57 0.07 -14.74 0.75
N GLN A 58 0.22 -13.47 0.43
CA GLN A 58 1.30 -12.63 0.96
C GLN A 58 0.80 -11.64 2.00
N ASN A 59 -0.51 -11.48 2.16
CA ASN A 59 -1.08 -10.62 3.18
C ASN A 59 -0.85 -11.24 4.57
N VAL A 60 -0.40 -10.41 5.48
CA VAL A 60 -0.12 -10.79 6.87
C VAL A 60 -0.88 -9.84 7.78
N GLN A 61 -1.61 -10.42 8.73
CA GLN A 61 -2.15 -9.70 9.87
C GLN A 61 -1.55 -10.26 11.16
N LEU A 62 -1.08 -9.39 12.02
CA LEU A 62 -0.51 -9.76 13.31
C LEU A 62 -1.36 -9.17 14.42
N LEU A 63 -1.60 -9.97 15.45
CA LEU A 63 -2.20 -9.56 16.71
C LEU A 63 -1.12 -9.51 17.79
N CYS A 64 -0.99 -8.38 18.43
CA CYS A 64 -0.09 -8.16 19.57
C CYS A 64 -0.93 -7.82 20.78
N VAL A 65 -0.86 -8.60 21.84
CA VAL A 65 -1.66 -8.42 23.06
C VAL A 65 -0.73 -8.24 24.25
N GLY A 66 -0.95 -7.18 25.00
CA GLY A 66 -0.09 -6.84 26.14
C GLY A 66 1.36 -6.52 25.70
N THR A 67 2.31 -6.75 26.57
CA THR A 67 3.75 -6.55 26.31
C THR A 67 4.40 -7.81 25.78
N SER A 68 3.89 -8.37 24.68
CA SER A 68 4.36 -9.64 24.14
C SER A 68 4.60 -9.58 22.64
N ASN A 69 5.28 -10.61 22.15
CA ASN A 69 5.47 -10.80 20.74
C ASN A 69 4.14 -10.98 20.00
N CYS A 70 4.07 -10.48 18.78
CA CYS A 70 2.89 -10.60 17.96
C CYS A 70 2.73 -12.03 17.40
N SER A 71 1.49 -12.47 17.26
CA SER A 71 1.12 -13.72 16.59
C SER A 71 0.36 -13.41 15.29
N GLN A 72 0.42 -14.34 14.33
CA GLN A 72 -0.29 -14.16 13.06
C GLN A 72 -1.78 -14.48 13.24
N ILE A 73 -2.66 -13.63 12.69
CA ILE A 73 -4.08 -13.94 12.49
C ILE A 73 -4.19 -14.77 11.21
N LEU A 74 -4.72 -15.98 11.33
CA LEU A 74 -4.93 -16.86 10.18
C LEU A 74 -6.22 -16.49 9.42
N PRO A 75 -6.40 -16.94 8.17
CA PRO A 75 -7.59 -16.61 7.36
C PRO A 75 -8.92 -17.09 7.97
N ASP A 76 -8.90 -18.08 8.86
CA ASP A 76 -10.07 -18.54 9.62
C ASP A 76 -10.37 -17.67 10.85
N GLY A 77 -9.59 -16.62 11.08
CA GLY A 77 -9.71 -15.71 12.22
C GLY A 77 -9.05 -16.23 13.49
N SER A 78 -8.45 -17.41 13.51
CA SER A 78 -7.70 -17.90 14.64
C SER A 78 -6.34 -17.19 14.77
N SER A 79 -5.86 -17.03 16.01
CA SER A 79 -4.53 -16.50 16.28
C SER A 79 -3.76 -17.52 17.11
N PRO A 80 -2.83 -18.25 16.51
CA PRO A 80 -1.97 -19.16 17.27
C PRO A 80 -1.12 -18.33 18.26
N THR A 81 -0.83 -18.92 19.41
CA THR A 81 0.00 -18.28 20.45
C THR A 81 1.49 -18.21 20.09
N ALA A 82 1.88 -18.78 18.96
CA ALA A 82 3.26 -18.77 18.50
C ALA A 82 3.68 -17.38 18.03
N THR A 83 4.85 -16.94 18.46
CA THR A 83 5.48 -15.72 17.98
C THR A 83 5.63 -15.76 16.46
N TYR A 84 5.17 -14.71 15.80
CA TYR A 84 5.39 -14.55 14.37
C TYR A 84 6.84 -14.14 14.09
N ILE A 85 7.48 -14.90 13.21
CA ILE A 85 8.82 -14.60 12.71
C ILE A 85 8.72 -14.35 11.21
N VAL A 86 9.30 -13.24 10.75
CA VAL A 86 9.34 -12.92 9.31
C VAL A 86 10.08 -14.04 8.57
N PRO A 87 9.45 -14.69 7.56
CA PRO A 87 10.03 -15.84 6.89
C PRO A 87 11.40 -15.54 6.28
N PRO A 88 12.32 -16.53 6.26
CA PRO A 88 13.62 -16.39 5.59
C PRO A 88 13.46 -16.00 4.12
N GLY A 89 14.30 -15.08 3.64
CA GLY A 89 14.25 -14.57 2.25
C GLY A 89 13.08 -13.63 1.95
N SER A 90 12.35 -13.19 2.99
CA SER A 90 11.26 -12.23 2.86
C SER A 90 11.47 -11.04 3.79
N SER A 91 10.83 -9.92 3.46
CA SER A 91 10.64 -8.79 4.36
C SER A 91 9.13 -8.56 4.55
N LEU A 92 8.72 -8.22 5.76
CA LEU A 92 7.33 -7.84 6.04
C LEU A 92 7.20 -6.32 5.95
N VAL A 93 6.27 -5.85 5.14
CA VAL A 93 5.96 -4.43 4.95
C VAL A 93 4.64 -4.14 5.64
N ILE A 94 4.67 -3.47 6.80
CA ILE A 94 3.47 -3.06 7.55
C ILE A 94 2.93 -1.76 6.94
N THR A 95 1.68 -1.77 6.51
CA THR A 95 1.01 -0.61 5.90
C THR A 95 -0.04 0.02 6.78
N THR A 96 -0.59 -0.75 7.73
CA THR A 96 -1.61 -0.26 8.66
C THR A 96 -1.33 -0.79 10.05
N VAL A 97 -1.49 0.09 11.03
CA VAL A 97 -1.36 -0.22 12.45
C VAL A 97 -2.61 0.30 13.16
N GLN A 98 -3.32 -0.58 13.86
CA GLN A 98 -4.41 -0.21 14.76
C GLN A 98 -3.97 -0.51 16.18
N ILE A 99 -4.10 0.45 17.08
CA ILE A 99 -3.70 0.34 18.49
C ILE A 99 -4.86 0.70 19.37
N ASN A 100 -5.17 -0.17 20.34
CA ASN A 100 -6.13 0.08 21.40
C ASN A 100 -5.37 0.33 22.71
N THR A 101 -5.62 1.48 23.32
CA THR A 101 -5.00 1.88 24.59
C THR A 101 -6.07 2.20 25.65
N ALA A 102 -5.80 1.83 26.89
CA ALA A 102 -6.66 2.15 28.02
C ALA A 102 -6.36 3.52 28.66
N GLY A 103 -5.36 4.24 28.17
CA GLY A 103 -4.97 5.54 28.73
C GLY A 103 -3.96 6.31 27.89
N SER A 104 -3.46 7.42 28.43
CA SER A 104 -2.36 8.19 27.84
C SER A 104 -1.03 7.45 28.02
N GLY A 105 -0.12 7.58 27.06
CA GLY A 105 1.20 6.94 27.14
C GLY A 105 1.85 6.82 25.78
N SER A 106 2.86 5.96 25.68
CA SER A 106 3.51 5.64 24.43
C SER A 106 3.57 4.14 24.20
N VAL A 107 3.46 3.77 22.94
CA VAL A 107 3.55 2.38 22.45
C VAL A 107 4.67 2.34 21.40
N GLN A 108 5.49 1.32 21.47
CA GLN A 108 6.60 1.10 20.55
C GLN A 108 6.40 -0.22 19.82
N MET A 109 6.72 -0.22 18.52
CA MET A 109 6.87 -1.43 17.73
C MET A 109 8.34 -1.71 17.55
N ASP A 110 8.76 -2.86 17.99
CA ASP A 110 10.15 -3.30 17.96
C ASP A 110 10.30 -4.51 17.04
N GLN A 111 11.46 -4.59 16.43
CA GLN A 111 11.94 -5.73 15.67
C GLN A 111 13.14 -6.30 16.39
N ALA A 112 13.12 -7.58 16.74
CA ALA A 112 14.27 -8.27 17.29
C ALA A 112 14.75 -9.38 16.34
N ASN A 113 16.05 -9.54 16.25
CA ASN A 113 16.72 -10.59 15.50
C ASN A 113 18.03 -10.99 16.19
N SER A 114 18.84 -11.85 15.57
CA SER A 114 20.12 -12.27 16.10
C SER A 114 21.14 -11.14 16.30
N SER A 115 20.94 -9.97 15.68
CA SER A 115 21.80 -8.78 15.81
C SER A 115 21.36 -7.82 16.90
N GLY A 116 20.21 -8.08 17.53
CA GLY A 116 19.63 -7.26 18.59
C GLY A 116 18.21 -6.76 18.28
N GLU A 117 17.72 -5.89 19.14
CA GLU A 117 16.41 -5.27 19.06
C GLU A 117 16.53 -3.84 18.51
N SER A 118 15.57 -3.42 17.71
CA SER A 118 15.50 -2.07 17.17
C SER A 118 14.05 -1.59 17.10
N THR A 119 13.81 -0.38 17.63
CA THR A 119 12.50 0.27 17.52
C THR A 119 12.28 0.74 16.09
N ARG A 120 11.13 0.37 15.53
CA ARG A 120 10.71 0.69 14.16
C ARG A 120 9.71 1.83 14.11
N ALA A 121 8.87 1.95 15.14
CA ALA A 121 7.90 3.03 15.27
C ALA A 121 7.57 3.31 16.74
N THR A 122 7.18 4.53 17.03
CA THR A 122 6.68 4.95 18.35
C THR A 122 5.46 5.84 18.17
N TRP A 123 4.41 5.59 18.95
CA TRP A 123 3.19 6.38 18.98
C TRP A 123 2.95 6.90 20.39
N THR A 124 2.50 8.14 20.49
CA THR A 124 2.15 8.75 21.78
C THR A 124 0.68 9.12 21.79
N PHE A 125 -0.01 8.74 22.83
CA PHE A 125 -1.45 8.91 23.02
C PHE A 125 -1.72 9.84 24.21
N ALA A 126 -2.66 10.76 24.03
CA ALA A 126 -3.10 11.67 25.09
C ALA A 126 -4.22 11.09 25.95
N ALA A 127 -4.93 10.05 25.49
CA ALA A 127 -6.07 9.44 26.15
C ALA A 127 -6.26 7.99 25.69
N ALA A 128 -7.14 7.27 26.40
CA ALA A 128 -7.62 5.96 25.97
C ALA A 128 -8.38 6.05 24.64
N GLY A 129 -8.31 5.00 23.84
CA GLY A 129 -9.02 4.93 22.56
C GLY A 129 -8.47 3.92 21.60
N SER A 130 -9.13 3.82 20.43
CA SER A 130 -8.68 3.06 19.28
C SER A 130 -8.15 4.03 18.22
N PHE A 131 -6.92 3.81 17.78
CA PHE A 131 -6.20 4.67 16.86
C PHE A 131 -5.73 3.85 15.67
N GLN A 132 -5.88 4.41 14.46
CA GLN A 132 -5.42 3.77 13.24
C GLN A 132 -4.43 4.67 12.51
N PHE A 133 -3.30 4.09 12.12
CA PHE A 133 -2.24 4.74 11.38
C PHE A 133 -2.02 4.03 10.05
N GLN A 134 -1.83 4.80 8.99
CA GLN A 134 -1.54 4.29 7.65
C GLN A 134 -0.15 4.74 7.22
N TYR A 135 0.60 3.82 6.65
CA TYR A 135 1.96 4.03 6.16
C TYR A 135 2.01 3.70 4.66
N PRO A 136 1.81 4.67 3.77
CA PRO A 136 1.80 4.42 2.31
C PRO A 136 3.11 3.80 1.80
N SER A 137 4.25 4.16 2.38
CA SER A 137 5.55 3.58 2.04
C SER A 137 5.87 2.31 2.84
N GLY A 138 5.03 1.95 3.82
CA GLY A 138 5.23 0.83 4.72
C GLY A 138 6.37 1.00 5.74
N ILE A 139 6.27 0.23 6.82
CA ILE A 139 7.38 0.02 7.77
C ILE A 139 7.96 -1.36 7.47
N VAL A 140 9.23 -1.43 7.09
CA VAL A 140 9.88 -2.66 6.64
C VAL A 140 10.51 -3.39 7.83
N LEU A 141 10.18 -4.66 7.99
CA LEU A 141 10.75 -5.57 8.98
C LEU A 141 11.56 -6.66 8.26
N SER A 142 12.75 -6.93 8.76
CA SER A 142 13.72 -7.80 8.09
C SER A 142 13.40 -9.29 8.26
N SER A 143 13.91 -10.08 7.35
CA SER A 143 13.88 -11.54 7.41
C SER A 143 14.43 -12.09 8.74
N GLY A 144 13.78 -13.11 9.28
CA GLY A 144 14.20 -13.79 10.52
C GLY A 144 13.95 -12.98 11.79
N SER A 145 13.27 -11.84 11.70
CA SER A 145 12.94 -11.03 12.87
C SER A 145 11.60 -11.45 13.46
N ASP A 146 11.50 -11.40 14.78
CA ASP A 146 10.22 -11.33 15.45
C ASP A 146 9.72 -9.88 15.54
N VAL A 147 8.45 -9.74 15.83
CA VAL A 147 7.77 -8.45 15.96
C VAL A 147 7.12 -8.39 17.33
N SER A 148 7.39 -7.34 18.06
CA SER A 148 6.71 -7.06 19.32
C SER A 148 6.14 -5.65 19.34
N VAL A 149 5.09 -5.46 20.13
CA VAL A 149 4.53 -4.14 20.42
C VAL A 149 4.49 -3.98 21.93
N ASN A 150 5.18 -2.96 22.43
CA ASN A 150 5.37 -2.74 23.85
C ASN A 150 4.77 -1.40 24.26
N GLY A 151 3.95 -1.41 25.31
CA GLY A 151 3.49 -0.19 25.98
C GLY A 151 4.54 0.28 26.99
N VAL A 152 4.97 1.54 26.89
CA VAL A 152 5.97 2.08 27.82
C VAL A 152 5.31 2.54 29.11
N THR A 153 4.10 3.06 29.09
CA THR A 153 3.18 3.39 30.22
C THR A 153 1.89 3.99 29.65
N PRO A 154 0.75 3.82 30.25
CA PRO A 154 0.07 2.71 30.85
C PRO A 154 -0.61 1.77 29.85
N PRO A 155 -1.53 0.92 30.23
CA PRO A 155 -1.70 -0.36 29.59
C PRO A 155 -2.09 -0.22 28.11
N PHE A 156 -1.18 -0.63 27.28
CA PHE A 156 -1.43 -1.09 25.94
C PHE A 156 -2.32 -2.36 26.04
N GLU A 157 -3.44 -2.37 25.34
CA GLU A 157 -4.34 -3.52 25.34
C GLU A 157 -4.03 -4.47 24.21
N GLU A 158 -4.09 -3.95 22.98
CA GLU A 158 -3.79 -4.72 21.78
C GLU A 158 -3.36 -3.83 20.61
N ALA A 159 -2.63 -4.39 19.67
CA ALA A 159 -2.42 -3.82 18.34
C ALA A 159 -2.67 -4.87 17.26
N ILE A 160 -3.23 -4.41 16.16
CA ILE A 160 -3.34 -5.17 14.92
C ILE A 160 -2.45 -4.50 13.89
N LEU A 161 -1.48 -5.26 13.38
CA LEU A 161 -0.59 -4.84 12.30
C LEU A 161 -1.04 -5.52 11.02
N SER A 162 -1.24 -4.76 9.95
CA SER A 162 -1.59 -5.32 8.64
C SER A 162 -0.55 -4.93 7.61
N GLY A 163 -0.16 -5.89 6.80
CA GLY A 163 0.88 -5.70 5.80
C GLY A 163 0.98 -6.85 4.82
N TYR A 164 2.12 -6.95 4.15
CA TYR A 164 2.38 -8.00 3.18
C TYR A 164 3.85 -8.38 3.13
N LEU A 165 4.11 -9.61 2.68
CA LEU A 165 5.46 -10.11 2.46
C LEU A 165 5.96 -9.71 1.08
N VAL A 166 7.23 -9.31 1.00
CA VAL A 166 7.99 -9.13 -0.24
C VAL A 166 9.25 -10.00 -0.18
N ASN A 167 9.68 -10.53 -1.31
CA ASN A 167 10.94 -11.24 -1.37
C ASN A 167 12.08 -10.24 -1.15
N SER A 168 12.93 -10.51 -0.16
CA SER A 168 14.17 -9.77 0.03
C SER A 168 15.19 -10.24 -1.03
N GLN A 169 15.62 -9.31 -1.88
CA GLN A 169 16.71 -9.57 -2.85
C GLN A 169 18.07 -9.55 -2.16
#